data_6e88e2120940a91c84d9e307e42b1cec
#
_entry.id   6e88e2120940a91c84d9e307e42b1cec
#
_cell.length_a   1.000
_cell.length_b   1.000
_cell.length_c   1.000
_cell.angle_alpha   90.00
_cell.angle_beta   90.00
_cell.angle_gamma   90.00
#
_symmetry.space_group_name_H-M   'P 1'
#
loop_
_entity.id
_entity.type
_entity.pdbx_description
1 polymer ?
#
loop_
_entity_poly.entity_id
_entity_poly.type
_entity_poly.pdbx_seq_one_letter_code
_entity_poly.pdbx_strand_id
1 'polypeptide(L)'
;VLGATQKNDGNISGNGYIVTWAFGHLVGLAMPDAYGIENFRRENLPILPQSFQLIPRQVKTDKGYKPDSGTVKQLKIIKEVFDQCDKIIVATDAGREGELIFRYIYQYLECRKPFVRLWISSLTDKAIRDGLQNLKDGTMYDNLFRSAKARSEADWLIGINASQALSIAAGRGTYSLGRVQTPTLAMICSRYLENKNFVPQKYWQLKLQTGKDSIEFSALSEEKFDSQQPAIDKLQIIK
;
A
#
# COMPACT_ATOMS: atom_id res chain seq x y z
N VAL A 1 -6.87 -4.91 -26.46
CA VAL A 1 -8.29 -4.52 -26.30
C VAL A 1 -8.58 -3.24 -27.06
N LEU A 2 -7.78 -2.18 -26.91
CA LEU A 2 -7.98 -0.86 -27.55
C LEU A 2 -7.49 -0.78 -29.00
N GLY A 3 -6.73 -1.73 -29.49
CA GLY A 3 -6.12 -1.70 -30.84
C GLY A 3 -4.93 -0.75 -30.97
N ALA A 4 -4.40 -0.23 -29.88
CA ALA A 4 -3.16 0.52 -29.85
C ALA A 4 -1.98 -0.46 -29.97
N THR A 5 -1.21 -0.38 -31.07
CA THR A 5 -0.13 -1.33 -31.40
C THR A 5 1.21 -0.65 -31.68
N GLN A 6 1.21 0.65 -31.99
CA GLN A 6 2.43 1.41 -32.28
C GLN A 6 3.16 1.72 -30.94
N LYS A 7 4.28 1.06 -30.74
CA LYS A 7 5.13 1.27 -29.54
C LYS A 7 6.01 2.49 -29.75
N ASN A 8 5.94 3.41 -28.80
CA ASN A 8 6.81 4.58 -28.69
C ASN A 8 7.51 4.54 -27.33
N ASP A 9 8.47 5.42 -27.13
CA ASP A 9 9.11 5.56 -25.84
C ASP A 9 8.10 6.07 -24.78
N GLY A 10 7.82 5.27 -23.77
CA GLY A 10 6.90 5.60 -22.66
C GLY A 10 5.40 5.64 -22.99
N ASN A 11 4.99 5.27 -24.21
CA ASN A 11 3.59 5.12 -24.58
C ASN A 11 3.35 4.12 -25.72
N ILE A 12 2.10 3.74 -25.92
CA ILE A 12 1.66 2.92 -27.06
C ILE A 12 0.46 3.63 -27.67
N SER A 13 0.47 3.84 -28.98
CA SER A 13 -0.59 4.56 -29.69
C SER A 13 -1.27 3.72 -30.78
N GLY A 14 -2.46 4.12 -31.19
CA GLY A 14 -3.24 3.52 -32.27
C GLY A 14 -4.74 3.56 -31.99
N ASN A 15 -5.51 3.46 -33.06
CA ASN A 15 -6.97 3.43 -33.03
C ASN A 15 -7.61 4.57 -32.20
N GLY A 16 -7.03 5.78 -32.26
CA GLY A 16 -7.52 6.95 -31.53
C GLY A 16 -7.15 6.97 -30.03
N TYR A 17 -6.36 6.01 -29.57
CA TYR A 17 -5.90 5.93 -28.18
C TYR A 17 -4.39 6.12 -28.06
N ILE A 18 -3.97 6.77 -27.00
CA ILE A 18 -2.58 6.80 -26.53
C ILE A 18 -2.58 6.23 -25.11
N VAL A 19 -1.89 5.12 -24.91
CA VAL A 19 -1.77 4.45 -23.61
C VAL A 19 -0.39 4.74 -23.05
N THR A 20 -0.34 5.40 -21.91
CA THR A 20 0.88 5.62 -21.13
C THR A 20 0.71 5.04 -19.74
N TRP A 21 1.75 4.98 -18.94
CA TRP A 21 1.73 4.30 -17.64
C TRP A 21 2.58 5.01 -16.60
N ALA A 22 2.26 4.74 -15.33
CA ALA A 22 3.12 5.00 -14.19
C ALA A 22 3.70 3.68 -13.65
N PHE A 23 4.97 3.65 -13.36
CA PHE A 23 5.63 2.50 -12.73
C PHE A 23 5.74 2.74 -11.19
N GLY A 24 4.58 2.73 -10.53
CA GLY A 24 4.40 3.12 -9.14
C GLY A 24 4.22 4.63 -8.98
N HIS A 25 4.55 5.16 -7.80
CA HIS A 25 4.47 6.60 -7.54
C HIS A 25 5.57 7.35 -8.30
N LEU A 26 5.21 8.10 -9.34
CA LEU A 26 6.12 9.01 -10.05
C LEU A 26 6.27 10.36 -9.31
N VAL A 27 5.23 10.75 -8.58
CA VAL A 27 5.16 11.99 -7.82
C VAL A 27 4.84 11.66 -6.37
N GLY A 28 5.49 12.34 -5.44
CA GLY A 28 5.28 12.20 -4.00
C GLY A 28 5.38 13.52 -3.26
N LEU A 29 5.24 13.47 -1.94
CA LEU A 29 5.39 14.64 -1.09
C LEU A 29 6.87 14.99 -0.94
N ALA A 30 7.17 16.28 -0.96
CA ALA A 30 8.53 16.79 -0.75
C ALA A 30 9.05 16.46 0.66
N MET A 31 10.36 16.32 0.79
CA MET A 31 11.02 16.08 2.07
C MET A 31 11.26 17.41 2.81
N PRO A 32 11.67 17.40 4.10
CA PRO A 32 11.84 18.59 4.93
C PRO A 32 12.77 19.67 4.35
N ASP A 33 13.76 19.30 3.56
CA ASP A 33 14.67 20.21 2.87
C ASP A 33 13.96 21.18 1.93
N ALA A 34 12.90 20.73 1.25
CA ALA A 34 12.07 21.59 0.41
C ALA A 34 11.31 22.68 1.19
N TYR A 35 11.23 22.55 2.51
CA TYR A 35 10.62 23.52 3.42
C TYR A 35 11.67 24.33 4.20
N GLY A 36 12.93 24.30 3.76
CA GLY A 36 14.03 25.03 4.39
C GLY A 36 14.60 24.37 5.66
N ILE A 37 14.31 23.08 5.88
CA ILE A 37 14.76 22.33 7.04
C ILE A 37 15.82 21.32 6.61
N GLU A 38 17.08 21.74 6.60
CA GLU A 38 18.19 20.93 6.09
C GLU A 38 18.76 19.95 7.12
N ASN A 39 18.56 20.18 8.42
CA ASN A 39 19.14 19.40 9.49
C ASN A 39 18.09 18.92 10.50
N PHE A 40 18.27 17.69 10.97
CA PHE A 40 17.47 17.09 12.01
C PHE A 40 17.89 17.60 13.39
N ARG A 41 17.29 18.69 13.85
CA ARG A 41 17.53 19.30 15.16
C ARG A 41 16.24 19.34 15.96
N ARG A 42 16.37 19.26 17.28
CA ARG A 42 15.23 19.28 18.20
C ARG A 42 14.37 20.54 18.03
N GLU A 43 15.03 21.67 17.75
CA GLU A 43 14.40 22.98 17.58
C GLU A 43 13.47 23.03 16.34
N ASN A 44 13.70 22.14 15.37
CA ASN A 44 12.91 22.07 14.15
C ASN A 44 11.66 21.21 14.29
N LEU A 45 11.48 20.52 15.41
CA LEU A 45 10.35 19.62 15.64
C LEU A 45 9.21 20.30 16.41
N PRO A 46 7.95 20.08 16.06
CA PRO A 46 7.49 19.27 14.93
C PRO A 46 7.55 20.00 13.59
N ILE A 47 7.90 19.30 12.52
CA ILE A 47 7.87 19.83 11.14
C ILE A 47 6.43 19.74 10.64
N LEU A 48 5.80 20.88 10.45
CA LEU A 48 4.40 21.00 10.02
C LEU A 48 4.32 21.94 8.81
N PRO A 49 4.43 21.42 7.57
CA PRO A 49 4.29 22.23 6.37
C PRO A 49 2.92 22.90 6.32
N GLN A 50 2.86 24.19 5.98
CA GLN A 50 1.58 24.87 5.75
C GLN A 50 0.82 24.29 4.54
N SER A 51 1.58 23.87 3.52
CA SER A 51 1.08 23.15 2.36
C SER A 51 2.12 22.13 1.91
N PHE A 52 1.64 20.94 1.55
CA PHE A 52 2.51 19.90 1.00
C PHE A 52 2.83 20.17 -0.46
N GLN A 53 4.12 20.14 -0.79
CA GLN A 53 4.60 20.26 -2.16
C GLN A 53 4.71 18.89 -2.80
N LEU A 54 4.35 18.81 -4.07
CA LEU A 54 4.52 17.61 -4.90
C LEU A 54 5.81 17.70 -5.69
N ILE A 55 6.63 16.65 -5.62
CA ILE A 55 7.89 16.56 -6.35
C ILE A 55 8.00 15.21 -7.08
N PRO A 56 8.76 15.11 -8.16
CA PRO A 56 9.10 13.83 -8.78
C PRO A 56 9.81 12.92 -7.77
N ARG A 57 9.56 11.61 -7.89
CA ARG A 57 10.24 10.60 -7.08
C ARG A 57 11.75 10.85 -7.11
N GLN A 58 12.35 10.77 -5.94
CA GLN A 58 13.78 10.98 -5.77
C GLN A 58 14.52 9.67 -5.53
N VAL A 59 15.79 9.65 -5.92
CA VAL A 59 16.73 8.56 -5.65
C VAL A 59 17.93 9.10 -4.86
N LYS A 60 18.43 8.28 -3.95
CA LYS A 60 19.62 8.61 -3.16
C LYS A 60 20.87 8.50 -4.05
N THR A 61 21.75 9.47 -3.95
CA THR A 61 23.07 9.50 -4.60
C THR A 61 24.14 9.85 -3.56
N ASP A 62 25.42 9.78 -3.94
CA ASP A 62 26.53 10.13 -3.05
C ASP A 62 26.48 11.61 -2.59
N LYS A 63 25.81 12.47 -3.36
CA LYS A 63 25.65 13.91 -3.08
C LYS A 63 24.28 14.27 -2.48
N GLY A 64 23.51 13.29 -2.00
CA GLY A 64 22.16 13.50 -1.49
C GLY A 64 21.06 12.95 -2.41
N TYR A 65 19.85 13.49 -2.30
CA TYR A 65 18.71 13.06 -3.10
C TYR A 65 18.59 13.89 -4.37
N LYS A 66 18.29 13.24 -5.49
CA LYS A 66 17.97 13.91 -6.76
C LYS A 66 16.76 13.26 -7.43
N PRO A 67 16.04 13.99 -8.31
CA PRO A 67 14.95 13.40 -9.09
C PRO A 67 15.44 12.19 -9.89
N ASP A 68 14.66 11.11 -9.86
CA ASP A 68 14.90 9.92 -10.67
C ASP A 68 14.73 10.25 -12.16
N SER A 69 15.79 10.05 -12.94
CA SER A 69 15.81 10.41 -14.36
C SER A 69 14.74 9.68 -15.18
N GLY A 70 14.46 8.41 -14.85
CA GLY A 70 13.40 7.63 -15.48
C GLY A 70 12.02 8.21 -15.18
N THR A 71 11.81 8.61 -13.93
CA THR A 71 10.58 9.28 -13.51
C THR A 71 10.37 10.62 -14.20
N VAL A 72 11.42 11.46 -14.27
CA VAL A 72 11.34 12.76 -14.94
C VAL A 72 11.03 12.59 -16.42
N LYS A 73 11.68 11.62 -17.08
CA LYS A 73 11.41 11.29 -18.48
C LYS A 73 9.95 10.86 -18.69
N GLN A 74 9.45 9.96 -17.85
CA GLN A 74 8.08 9.46 -17.96
C GLN A 74 7.04 10.55 -17.68
N LEU A 75 7.28 11.43 -16.72
CA LEU A 75 6.41 12.58 -16.45
C LEU A 75 6.35 13.54 -17.64
N LYS A 76 7.47 13.75 -18.34
CA LYS A 76 7.50 14.56 -19.56
C LYS A 76 6.64 13.92 -20.66
N ILE A 77 6.77 12.61 -20.87
CA ILE A 77 5.97 11.86 -21.85
C ILE A 77 4.47 11.93 -21.49
N ILE A 78 4.12 11.73 -20.21
CA ILE A 78 2.72 11.84 -19.76
C ILE A 78 2.19 13.24 -20.01
N LYS A 79 2.98 14.29 -19.77
CA LYS A 79 2.59 15.67 -20.06
C LYS A 79 2.29 15.85 -21.54
N GLU A 80 3.18 15.42 -22.42
CA GLU A 80 3.01 15.49 -23.88
C GLU A 80 1.73 14.74 -24.33
N VAL A 81 1.46 13.57 -23.75
CA VAL A 81 0.23 12.80 -24.03
C VAL A 81 -1.00 13.53 -23.53
N PHE A 82 -0.94 14.13 -22.31
CA PHE A 82 -2.05 14.92 -21.79
C PHE A 82 -2.36 16.16 -22.64
N ASP A 83 -1.32 16.81 -23.16
CA ASP A 83 -1.49 18.00 -24.01
C ASP A 83 -2.18 17.63 -25.35
N GLN A 84 -1.94 16.42 -25.88
CA GLN A 84 -2.47 15.94 -27.15
C GLN A 84 -3.89 15.34 -27.07
N CYS A 85 -4.35 14.90 -25.91
CA CYS A 85 -5.64 14.24 -25.76
C CYS A 85 -6.77 15.22 -25.40
N ASP A 86 -7.99 14.88 -25.77
CA ASP A 86 -9.18 15.64 -25.38
C ASP A 86 -9.70 15.22 -24.01
N LYS A 87 -9.49 13.96 -23.63
CA LYS A 87 -10.01 13.34 -22.43
C LYS A 87 -9.07 12.22 -21.93
N ILE A 88 -8.96 12.09 -20.62
CA ILE A 88 -8.13 11.07 -20.00
C ILE A 88 -9.01 9.94 -19.47
N ILE A 89 -8.64 8.68 -19.78
CA ILE A 89 -9.19 7.50 -19.14
C ILE A 89 -8.19 7.01 -18.12
N VAL A 90 -8.55 7.11 -16.87
CA VAL A 90 -7.70 6.68 -15.74
C VAL A 90 -7.89 5.21 -15.48
N ALA A 91 -6.86 4.43 -15.75
CA ALA A 91 -6.83 2.97 -15.62
C ALA A 91 -5.83 2.46 -14.57
N THR A 92 -5.43 3.31 -13.62
CA THR A 92 -4.67 2.87 -12.43
C THR A 92 -5.54 1.98 -11.54
N ASP A 93 -4.94 1.24 -10.62
CA ASP A 93 -5.64 0.28 -9.77
C ASP A 93 -6.92 0.85 -9.14
N ALA A 94 -7.96 0.01 -9.06
CA ALA A 94 -9.24 0.36 -8.47
C ALA A 94 -9.14 0.42 -6.93
N GLY A 95 -8.56 1.49 -6.42
CA GLY A 95 -8.29 1.68 -5.01
C GLY A 95 -7.71 3.06 -4.68
N ARG A 96 -7.50 3.30 -3.38
CA ARG A 96 -6.95 4.56 -2.87
C ARG A 96 -5.60 4.90 -3.47
N GLU A 97 -4.70 3.92 -3.57
CA GLU A 97 -3.34 4.14 -4.07
C GLU A 97 -3.34 4.46 -5.57
N GLY A 98 -4.11 3.71 -6.37
CA GLY A 98 -4.23 4.00 -7.80
C GLY A 98 -4.83 5.39 -8.08
N GLU A 99 -5.81 5.82 -7.28
CA GLU A 99 -6.37 7.17 -7.37
C GLU A 99 -5.32 8.23 -6.97
N LEU A 100 -4.56 7.98 -5.90
CA LEU A 100 -3.51 8.89 -5.45
C LEU A 100 -2.40 9.06 -6.49
N ILE A 101 -1.92 7.96 -7.10
CA ILE A 101 -0.90 7.97 -8.14
C ILE A 101 -1.33 8.87 -9.30
N PHE A 102 -2.54 8.67 -9.82
CA PHE A 102 -3.04 9.48 -10.92
C PHE A 102 -3.20 10.94 -10.52
N ARG A 103 -3.88 11.24 -9.41
CA ARG A 103 -4.17 12.62 -8.99
C ARG A 103 -2.93 13.41 -8.66
N TYR A 104 -1.89 12.79 -8.12
CA TYR A 104 -0.62 13.47 -7.87
C TYR A 104 0.09 13.82 -9.19
N ILE A 105 0.09 12.92 -10.18
CA ILE A 105 0.63 13.22 -11.51
C ILE A 105 -0.19 14.35 -12.17
N TYR A 106 -1.51 14.27 -12.12
CA TYR A 106 -2.43 15.23 -12.70
C TYR A 106 -2.24 16.64 -12.10
N GLN A 107 -2.10 16.73 -10.78
CA GLN A 107 -1.84 17.98 -10.07
C GLN A 107 -0.42 18.51 -10.34
N TYR A 108 0.58 17.64 -10.29
CA TYR A 108 1.97 18.01 -10.53
C TYR A 108 2.20 18.57 -11.94
N LEU A 109 1.51 18.01 -12.93
CA LEU A 109 1.55 18.47 -14.32
C LEU A 109 0.58 19.63 -14.61
N GLU A 110 -0.13 20.12 -13.61
CA GLU A 110 -1.13 21.20 -13.72
C GLU A 110 -2.18 20.93 -14.80
N CYS A 111 -2.51 19.66 -15.04
CA CYS A 111 -3.44 19.24 -16.06
C CYS A 111 -4.87 19.67 -15.69
N ARG A 112 -5.63 20.14 -16.69
CA ARG A 112 -7.04 20.56 -16.54
C ARG A 112 -7.97 19.81 -17.49
N LYS A 113 -7.48 18.80 -18.17
CA LYS A 113 -8.28 17.98 -19.10
C LYS A 113 -9.33 17.18 -18.36
N PRO A 114 -10.52 17.01 -18.90
CA PRO A 114 -11.52 16.15 -18.28
C PRO A 114 -11.04 14.71 -18.23
N PHE A 115 -11.40 14.00 -17.16
CA PHE A 115 -11.03 12.60 -17.02
C PHE A 115 -12.18 11.75 -16.50
N VAL A 116 -12.16 10.49 -16.88
CA VAL A 116 -13.09 9.44 -16.44
C VAL A 116 -12.30 8.27 -15.89
N ARG A 117 -12.95 7.48 -15.06
CA ARG A 117 -12.34 6.37 -14.34
C ARG A 117 -12.76 5.03 -14.92
N LEU A 118 -11.79 4.23 -15.34
CA LEU A 118 -11.95 2.80 -15.56
C LEU A 118 -11.80 2.10 -14.20
N TRP A 119 -12.90 1.58 -13.67
CA TRP A 119 -12.92 0.94 -12.36
C TRP A 119 -13.19 -0.55 -12.50
N ILE A 120 -12.13 -1.35 -12.49
CA ILE A 120 -12.18 -2.80 -12.68
C ILE A 120 -11.30 -3.49 -11.64
N SER A 121 -11.73 -4.68 -11.20
CA SER A 121 -10.99 -5.54 -10.26
C SER A 121 -10.29 -6.73 -10.93
N SER A 122 -10.45 -6.87 -12.25
CA SER A 122 -9.85 -7.94 -13.04
C SER A 122 -9.27 -7.39 -14.34
N LEU A 123 -8.15 -7.96 -14.79
CA LEU A 123 -7.45 -7.57 -16.02
C LEU A 123 -7.74 -8.50 -17.20
N THR A 124 -8.82 -9.29 -17.16
CA THR A 124 -9.25 -10.07 -18.30
C THR A 124 -9.77 -9.16 -19.42
N ASP A 125 -9.60 -9.57 -20.66
CA ASP A 125 -10.08 -8.82 -21.85
C ASP A 125 -11.56 -8.45 -21.73
N LYS A 126 -12.39 -9.37 -21.24
CA LYS A 126 -13.81 -9.12 -20.98
C LYS A 126 -14.03 -8.00 -19.96
N ALA A 127 -13.38 -8.08 -18.80
CA ALA A 127 -13.52 -7.07 -17.75
C ALA A 127 -13.06 -5.69 -18.22
N ILE A 128 -12.00 -5.63 -19.01
CA ILE A 128 -11.50 -4.37 -19.60
C ILE A 128 -12.52 -3.80 -20.58
N ARG A 129 -13.09 -4.62 -21.50
CA ARG A 129 -14.10 -4.17 -22.48
C ARG A 129 -15.36 -3.67 -21.79
N ASP A 130 -15.87 -4.46 -20.83
CA ASP A 130 -17.06 -4.10 -20.06
C ASP A 130 -16.83 -2.81 -19.26
N GLY A 131 -15.65 -2.66 -18.66
CA GLY A 131 -15.27 -1.46 -17.91
C GLY A 131 -15.15 -0.22 -18.82
N LEU A 132 -14.60 -0.35 -20.02
CA LEU A 132 -14.52 0.75 -20.98
C LEU A 132 -15.90 1.22 -21.48
N GLN A 133 -16.90 0.35 -21.50
CA GLN A 133 -18.29 0.70 -21.79
C GLN A 133 -18.98 1.37 -20.60
N ASN A 134 -18.47 1.19 -19.40
CA ASN A 134 -19.05 1.65 -18.13
C ASN A 134 -18.14 2.63 -17.39
N LEU A 135 -17.45 3.51 -18.10
CA LEU A 135 -16.59 4.54 -17.50
C LEU A 135 -17.38 5.45 -16.56
N LYS A 136 -16.77 5.77 -15.42
CA LYS A 136 -17.36 6.63 -14.39
C LYS A 136 -16.73 8.02 -14.46
N ASP A 137 -17.52 9.04 -14.11
CA ASP A 137 -16.98 10.39 -13.97
C ASP A 137 -15.91 10.44 -12.87
N GLY A 138 -14.81 11.13 -13.14
CA GLY A 138 -13.69 11.22 -12.21
C GLY A 138 -14.04 11.90 -10.88
N THR A 139 -15.01 12.79 -10.85
CA THR A 139 -15.45 13.50 -9.64
C THR A 139 -16.10 12.57 -8.61
N MET A 140 -16.66 11.44 -9.05
CA MET A 140 -17.20 10.43 -8.13
C MET A 140 -16.14 9.87 -7.16
N TYR A 141 -14.85 10.00 -7.51
CA TYR A 141 -13.73 9.49 -6.72
C TYR A 141 -12.98 10.58 -5.93
N ASP A 142 -13.50 11.81 -5.88
CA ASP A 142 -12.86 12.92 -5.16
C ASP A 142 -12.72 12.65 -3.66
N ASN A 143 -13.71 12.05 -3.02
CA ASN A 143 -13.62 11.68 -1.61
C ASN A 143 -12.62 10.53 -1.38
N LEU A 144 -12.50 9.60 -2.32
CA LEU A 144 -11.48 8.55 -2.27
C LEU A 144 -10.09 9.16 -2.36
N PHE A 145 -9.88 10.10 -3.29
CA PHE A 145 -8.63 10.85 -3.40
C PHE A 145 -8.32 11.64 -2.12
N ARG A 146 -9.30 12.38 -1.57
CA ARG A 146 -9.11 13.14 -0.33
C ARG A 146 -8.69 12.23 0.83
N SER A 147 -9.31 11.04 0.95
CA SER A 147 -8.93 10.03 1.94
C SER A 147 -7.50 9.52 1.72
N ALA A 148 -7.11 9.22 0.48
CA ALA A 148 -5.77 8.77 0.14
C ALA A 148 -4.71 9.85 0.41
N LYS A 149 -5.00 11.10 0.03
CA LYS A 149 -4.16 12.28 0.28
C LYS A 149 -3.96 12.50 1.78
N ALA A 150 -5.04 12.55 2.56
CA ALA A 150 -4.95 12.74 4.01
C ALA A 150 -4.12 11.64 4.68
N ARG A 151 -4.26 10.38 4.23
CA ARG A 151 -3.42 9.28 4.71
C ARG A 151 -1.94 9.50 4.36
N SER A 152 -1.64 9.87 3.11
CA SER A 152 -0.26 10.13 2.67
C SER A 152 0.39 11.26 3.48
N GLU A 153 -0.34 12.35 3.71
CA GLU A 153 0.12 13.49 4.51
C GLU A 153 0.32 13.10 5.99
N ALA A 154 -0.61 12.34 6.57
CA ALA A 154 -0.48 11.83 7.94
C ALA A 154 0.70 10.85 8.08
N ASP A 155 0.91 9.97 7.12
CA ASP A 155 2.06 9.05 7.12
C ASP A 155 3.39 9.83 7.01
N TRP A 156 3.43 10.91 6.23
CA TRP A 156 4.58 11.81 6.16
C TRP A 156 4.83 12.52 7.50
N LEU A 157 3.78 13.14 8.08
CA LEU A 157 3.90 13.87 9.34
C LEU A 157 4.38 12.98 10.49
N ILE A 158 3.78 11.80 10.63
CA ILE A 158 4.17 10.84 11.68
C ILE A 158 5.56 10.27 11.38
N GLY A 159 5.78 9.81 10.15
CA GLY A 159 7.02 9.15 9.76
C GLY A 159 8.24 10.06 9.92
N ILE A 160 8.16 11.28 9.43
CA ILE A 160 9.26 12.24 9.50
C ILE A 160 9.51 12.69 10.96
N ASN A 161 8.49 13.19 11.63
CA ASN A 161 8.66 13.75 12.98
C ASN A 161 9.05 12.70 14.01
N ALA A 162 8.39 11.55 14.01
CA ALA A 162 8.68 10.51 14.98
C ALA A 162 10.04 9.85 14.74
N SER A 163 10.43 9.62 13.47
CA SER A 163 11.76 9.08 13.15
C SER A 163 12.88 10.03 13.57
N GLN A 164 12.70 11.32 13.34
CA GLN A 164 13.68 12.33 13.75
C GLN A 164 13.75 12.46 15.28
N ALA A 165 12.61 12.54 15.97
CA ALA A 165 12.56 12.61 17.42
C ALA A 165 13.23 11.41 18.07
N LEU A 166 12.97 10.20 17.56
CA LEU A 166 13.60 8.97 18.03
C LEU A 166 15.12 8.97 17.81
N SER A 167 15.56 9.38 16.61
CA SER A 167 16.99 9.43 16.28
C SER A 167 17.75 10.44 17.13
N ILE A 168 17.15 11.60 17.39
CA ILE A 168 17.72 12.63 18.28
C ILE A 168 17.76 12.11 19.73
N ALA A 169 16.69 11.49 20.21
CA ALA A 169 16.64 10.95 21.58
C ALA A 169 17.66 9.82 21.81
N ALA A 170 17.91 9.01 20.79
CA ALA A 170 18.91 7.94 20.85
C ALA A 170 20.36 8.45 20.80
N GLY A 171 20.59 9.69 20.37
CA GLY A 171 21.90 10.33 20.33
C GLY A 171 22.89 9.77 19.31
N ARG A 172 22.55 8.66 18.64
CA ARG A 172 23.39 8.02 17.61
C ARG A 172 22.52 7.23 16.63
N GLY A 173 22.96 7.16 15.37
CA GLY A 173 22.29 6.39 14.33
C GLY A 173 21.02 7.07 13.80
N THR A 174 20.41 6.43 12.83
CA THR A 174 19.13 6.85 12.23
C THR A 174 18.11 5.77 12.49
N TYR A 175 17.02 6.11 13.16
CA TYR A 175 15.94 5.20 13.48
C TYR A 175 14.71 5.59 12.68
N SER A 176 14.11 4.61 12.04
CA SER A 176 12.87 4.78 11.29
C SER A 176 11.68 4.34 12.14
N LEU A 177 10.68 5.21 12.20
CA LEU A 177 9.41 4.93 12.83
C LEU A 177 8.28 5.23 11.85
N GLY A 178 7.29 4.37 11.79
CA GLY A 178 6.17 4.53 10.87
C GLY A 178 4.93 3.82 11.36
N ARG A 179 3.79 4.32 10.91
CA ARG A 179 2.46 3.87 11.33
C ARG A 179 2.18 2.39 11.01
N VAL A 180 2.82 1.83 10.00
CA VAL A 180 2.65 0.43 9.60
C VAL A 180 3.86 -0.41 10.01
N GLN A 181 5.07 0.02 9.66
CA GLN A 181 6.29 -0.77 9.90
C GLN A 181 6.56 -1.04 11.39
N THR A 182 6.34 -0.05 12.26
CA THR A 182 6.63 -0.20 13.70
C THR A 182 5.70 -1.19 14.39
N PRO A 183 4.36 -1.12 14.23
CA PRO A 183 3.46 -2.14 14.76
C PRO A 183 3.72 -3.53 14.18
N THR A 184 4.05 -3.62 12.88
CA THR A 184 4.39 -4.90 12.24
C THR A 184 5.63 -5.52 12.88
N LEU A 185 6.69 -4.73 13.07
CA LEU A 185 7.90 -5.18 13.76
C LEU A 185 7.59 -5.61 15.20
N ALA A 186 6.79 -4.83 15.93
CA ALA A 186 6.39 -5.17 17.30
C ALA A 186 5.65 -6.52 17.35
N MET A 187 4.72 -6.79 16.43
CA MET A 187 4.04 -8.09 16.36
C MET A 187 5.02 -9.25 16.09
N ILE A 188 5.98 -9.05 15.19
CA ILE A 188 7.02 -10.07 14.89
C ILE A 188 7.87 -10.32 16.12
N CYS A 189 8.32 -9.26 16.81
CA CYS A 189 9.11 -9.38 18.03
C CYS A 189 8.34 -10.08 19.14
N SER A 190 7.07 -9.71 19.37
CA SER A 190 6.21 -10.36 20.35
C SER A 190 6.07 -11.85 20.06
N ARG A 191 5.78 -12.21 18.80
CA ARG A 191 5.65 -13.60 18.41
C ARG A 191 6.96 -14.39 18.56
N TYR A 192 8.08 -13.77 18.26
CA TYR A 192 9.40 -14.37 18.50
C TYR A 192 9.62 -14.64 19.99
N LEU A 193 9.30 -13.68 20.86
CA LEU A 193 9.46 -13.86 22.31
C LEU A 193 8.50 -14.90 22.89
N GLU A 194 7.24 -14.93 22.45
CA GLU A 194 6.29 -15.99 22.79
C GLU A 194 6.83 -17.38 22.42
N ASN A 195 7.36 -17.53 21.22
CA ASN A 195 7.95 -18.79 20.77
C ASN A 195 9.17 -19.15 21.58
N LYS A 196 10.09 -18.18 21.82
CA LYS A 196 11.32 -18.40 22.57
C LYS A 196 11.05 -18.80 24.04
N ASN A 197 10.04 -18.20 24.63
CA ASN A 197 9.66 -18.43 26.02
C ASN A 197 8.55 -19.48 26.18
N PHE A 198 8.20 -20.16 25.09
CA PHE A 198 7.14 -21.15 25.10
C PHE A 198 7.53 -22.36 25.97
N VAL A 199 6.73 -22.60 26.99
CA VAL A 199 6.84 -23.79 27.85
C VAL A 199 5.74 -24.76 27.42
N PRO A 200 6.08 -25.94 26.87
CA PRO A 200 5.08 -26.94 26.49
C PRO A 200 4.29 -27.42 27.71
N GLN A 201 2.97 -27.33 27.61
CA GLN A 201 2.05 -27.87 28.61
C GLN A 201 1.41 -29.13 28.07
N LYS A 202 1.45 -30.22 28.87
CA LYS A 202 0.74 -31.44 28.54
C LYS A 202 -0.75 -31.26 28.78
N TYR A 203 -1.54 -31.78 27.90
CA TYR A 203 -2.99 -31.86 28.06
C TYR A 203 -3.49 -33.20 27.53
N TRP A 204 -4.69 -33.58 27.95
CA TRP A 204 -5.39 -34.78 27.52
C TRP A 204 -6.67 -34.40 26.82
N GLN A 205 -7.03 -35.16 25.80
CA GLN A 205 -8.31 -35.04 25.08
C GLN A 205 -8.90 -36.41 24.88
N LEU A 206 -10.22 -36.48 24.85
CA LEU A 206 -10.92 -37.71 24.49
C LEU A 206 -10.97 -37.81 22.97
N LYS A 207 -10.62 -38.97 22.43
CA LYS A 207 -10.75 -39.28 21.02
C LYS A 207 -11.81 -40.38 20.85
N LEU A 208 -12.84 -40.04 20.10
CA LEU A 208 -13.84 -41.01 19.63
C LEU A 208 -13.34 -41.56 18.30
N GLN A 209 -13.34 -42.88 18.19
CA GLN A 209 -13.19 -43.58 16.90
C GLN A 209 -14.43 -44.48 16.72
N THR A 210 -15.13 -44.29 15.64
CA THR A 210 -16.32 -45.08 15.30
C THR A 210 -16.37 -45.28 13.80
N GLY A 211 -17.09 -46.29 13.37
CA GLY A 211 -17.27 -46.59 11.96
C GLY A 211 -18.71 -47.00 11.66
N LYS A 212 -19.16 -46.69 10.47
CA LYS A 212 -20.43 -47.20 9.91
C LYS A 212 -20.16 -47.63 8.49
N ASP A 213 -20.56 -48.85 8.20
CA ASP A 213 -20.27 -49.55 6.94
C ASP A 213 -18.74 -49.61 6.68
N SER A 214 -18.25 -49.05 5.61
CA SER A 214 -16.80 -48.98 5.29
C SER A 214 -16.14 -47.65 5.62
N ILE A 215 -16.83 -46.74 6.35
CA ILE A 215 -16.34 -45.38 6.65
C ILE A 215 -15.98 -45.30 8.12
N GLU A 216 -14.73 -44.92 8.39
CA GLU A 216 -14.25 -44.65 9.76
C GLU A 216 -14.33 -43.16 10.06
N PHE A 217 -14.76 -42.81 11.26
CA PHE A 217 -14.84 -41.46 11.77
C PHE A 217 -13.95 -41.32 13.01
N SER A 218 -13.27 -40.21 13.13
CA SER A 218 -12.61 -39.83 14.37
C SER A 218 -12.99 -38.39 14.77
N ALA A 219 -13.28 -38.18 16.03
CA ALA A 219 -13.56 -36.88 16.62
C ALA A 219 -12.72 -36.69 17.88
N LEU A 220 -12.30 -35.46 18.15
CA LEU A 220 -11.63 -35.06 19.39
C LEU A 220 -12.58 -34.22 20.22
N SER A 221 -12.52 -34.37 21.57
CA SER A 221 -13.26 -33.48 22.45
C SER A 221 -12.77 -32.03 22.27
N GLU A 222 -13.67 -31.06 22.34
CA GLU A 222 -13.31 -29.63 22.40
C GLU A 222 -12.59 -29.33 23.73
N GLU A 223 -13.05 -29.98 24.80
CA GLU A 223 -12.49 -29.87 26.15
C GLU A 223 -11.11 -30.50 26.20
N LYS A 224 -10.14 -29.76 26.76
CA LYS A 224 -8.79 -30.22 27.08
C LYS A 224 -8.66 -30.31 28.60
N PHE A 225 -8.07 -31.37 29.07
CA PHE A 225 -7.86 -31.63 30.48
C PHE A 225 -6.41 -31.42 30.86
N ASP A 226 -6.13 -30.68 31.92
CA ASP A 226 -4.76 -30.38 32.36
C ASP A 226 -4.09 -31.58 33.03
N SER A 227 -4.85 -32.62 33.39
CA SER A 227 -4.36 -33.89 33.97
C SER A 227 -5.15 -35.07 33.41
N GLN A 228 -4.57 -36.26 33.57
CA GLN A 228 -5.14 -37.47 32.98
C GLN A 228 -6.43 -37.95 33.71
N GLN A 229 -6.52 -37.77 35.03
CA GLN A 229 -7.65 -38.30 35.83
C GLN A 229 -8.99 -37.73 35.41
N PRO A 230 -9.18 -36.41 35.25
CA PRO A 230 -10.46 -35.85 34.80
C PRO A 230 -10.88 -36.34 33.41
N ALA A 231 -9.91 -36.59 32.52
CA ALA A 231 -10.19 -37.19 31.21
C ALA A 231 -10.69 -38.63 31.33
N ILE A 232 -10.10 -39.44 32.24
CA ILE A 232 -10.57 -40.82 32.52
C ILE A 232 -11.96 -40.80 33.15
N ASP A 233 -12.21 -39.95 34.12
CA ASP A 233 -13.51 -39.83 34.78
C ASP A 233 -14.62 -39.47 33.80
N LYS A 234 -14.32 -38.53 32.90
CA LYS A 234 -15.25 -38.15 31.82
C LYS A 234 -15.49 -39.30 30.83
N LEU A 235 -14.46 -40.07 30.49
CA LEU A 235 -14.55 -41.22 29.62
C LEU A 235 -15.44 -42.31 30.22
N GLN A 236 -15.41 -42.52 31.56
CA GLN A 236 -16.25 -43.49 32.26
C GLN A 236 -17.75 -43.13 32.25
N ILE A 237 -18.05 -41.81 32.25
CA ILE A 237 -19.45 -41.34 32.18
C ILE A 237 -20.05 -41.55 30.76
N ILE A 238 -19.20 -41.53 29.73
CA ILE A 238 -19.65 -41.64 28.31
C ILE A 238 -19.77 -43.09 27.87
N LYS A 239 -19.14 -44.04 28.55
CA LYS A 239 -19.25 -45.47 28.31
C LYS A 239 -20.56 -46.00 28.88
#